data_2fcd86d307358f775dae318561b1ed93
#
_entry.id   2fcd86d307358f775dae318561b1ed93
#
_cell.length_a   1.000
_cell.length_b   1.000
_cell.length_c   1.000
_cell.angle_alpha   90.00
_cell.angle_beta   90.00
_cell.angle_gamma   90.00
#
_symmetry.space_group_name_H-M   'P 1'
#
loop_
_entity.id
_entity.type
_entity.pdbx_description
1 polymer ?
#
loop_
_entity_poly.entity_id
_entity_poly.type
_entity_poly.pdbx_seq_one_letter_code
_entity_poly.pdbx_strand_id
1 'polypeptide(L)'
;MASDGFPPVPAPEFTDPLPGYAHVGEKRTPASYSIPQDLKQRLNGAVRHASDTGQVPHVESQTDLVRIAAHHYVTDLERQHNNGDPFPNPASNARGRGPDHTVTWIKIGVTMPVSLHQRILGAARFADDTDLVPGVTSANRLITTALDEFLTALEREHHHGRPFKDPRRRLPGGRTVASQWA
;
A
#
# COMPACT_ATOMS: atom_id res chain seq x y z
N MET A 1 -10.80 18.38 30.37
CA MET A 1 -10.91 17.13 29.62
C MET A 1 -9.66 17.02 28.78
N ALA A 2 -8.72 16.18 29.22
CA ALA A 2 -7.47 15.96 28.51
C ALA A 2 -7.75 15.02 27.30
N SER A 3 -7.39 15.48 26.12
CA SER A 3 -7.44 14.69 24.90
C SER A 3 -6.28 13.68 24.97
N ASP A 4 -6.59 12.42 25.23
CA ASP A 4 -5.61 11.33 25.15
C ASP A 4 -5.19 11.19 23.69
N GLY A 5 -4.17 11.95 23.31
CA GLY A 5 -3.51 11.82 22.02
C GLY A 5 -2.76 10.49 21.98
N PHE A 6 -3.16 9.61 21.08
CA PHE A 6 -2.34 8.45 20.72
C PHE A 6 -0.94 8.95 20.35
N PRO A 7 0.13 8.28 20.84
CA PRO A 7 1.48 8.64 20.44
C PRO A 7 1.58 8.52 18.91
N PRO A 8 2.29 9.44 18.25
CA PRO A 8 2.49 9.35 16.81
C PRO A 8 3.17 8.02 16.50
N VAL A 9 2.58 7.26 15.58
CA VAL A 9 3.19 6.05 15.03
C VAL A 9 4.55 6.46 14.47
N PRO A 10 5.66 5.87 14.95
CA PRO A 10 6.98 6.20 14.41
C PRO A 10 6.97 5.93 12.91
N ALA A 11 7.52 6.85 12.12
CA ALA A 11 7.70 6.64 10.69
C ALA A 11 8.48 5.34 10.49
N PRO A 12 8.10 4.48 9.55
CA PRO A 12 8.84 3.25 9.29
C PRO A 12 10.29 3.62 8.94
N GLU A 13 11.24 3.10 9.73
CA GLU A 13 12.66 3.27 9.43
C GLU A 13 12.97 2.47 8.15
N PHE A 14 13.17 3.16 7.05
CA PHE A 14 13.47 2.57 5.73
C PHE A 14 14.89 2.01 5.61
N THR A 15 15.65 1.96 6.70
CA THR A 15 17.07 1.58 6.70
C THR A 15 17.33 0.09 6.65
N ASP A 16 16.35 -0.76 6.97
CA ASP A 16 16.53 -2.20 6.86
C ASP A 16 16.04 -2.73 5.51
N PRO A 17 16.87 -3.50 4.78
CA PRO A 17 16.38 -4.26 3.66
C PRO A 17 15.25 -5.14 4.19
N LEU A 18 14.04 -5.02 3.61
CA LEU A 18 12.86 -5.73 4.04
C LEU A 18 13.21 -7.19 4.35
N PRO A 19 13.05 -7.67 5.60
CA PRO A 19 13.22 -9.08 5.89
C PRO A 19 12.20 -9.84 5.03
N GLY A 20 12.66 -10.60 4.06
CA GLY A 20 11.81 -11.28 3.09
C GLY A 20 12.04 -10.90 1.62
N TYR A 21 12.73 -9.80 1.31
CA TYR A 21 13.16 -9.51 -0.07
C TYR A 21 14.31 -10.43 -0.52
N ALA A 22 15.01 -11.05 0.42
CA ALA A 22 16.15 -11.94 0.18
C ALA A 22 15.77 -13.41 -0.07
N HIS A 23 14.51 -13.78 -0.16
CA HIS A 23 14.15 -15.13 -0.57
C HIS A 23 14.32 -15.30 -2.09
N VAL A 24 15.57 -15.34 -2.49
CA VAL A 24 16.00 -15.82 -3.80
C VAL A 24 15.43 -17.23 -3.96
N GLY A 25 14.41 -17.38 -4.83
CA GLY A 25 13.76 -18.67 -5.10
C GLY A 25 12.33 -18.82 -4.58
N GLU A 26 11.77 -17.86 -3.83
CA GLU A 26 10.38 -17.96 -3.42
C GLU A 26 9.43 -17.88 -4.63
N LYS A 27 8.47 -18.81 -4.68
CA LYS A 27 7.43 -18.82 -5.69
C LYS A 27 6.61 -17.53 -5.63
N ARG A 28 6.40 -16.91 -6.78
CA ARG A 28 5.58 -15.70 -6.92
C ARG A 28 4.22 -16.03 -7.50
N THR A 29 3.22 -15.24 -7.13
CA THR A 29 1.86 -15.32 -7.65
C THR A 29 1.40 -13.95 -8.15
N PRO A 30 0.70 -13.90 -9.29
CA PRO A 30 0.02 -12.68 -9.72
C PRO A 30 -1.20 -12.46 -8.83
N ALA A 31 -1.39 -11.21 -8.41
CA ALA A 31 -2.56 -10.75 -7.68
C ALA A 31 -3.12 -9.50 -8.34
N SER A 32 -4.38 -9.23 -8.13
CA SER A 32 -5.05 -8.06 -8.70
C SER A 32 -5.90 -7.39 -7.62
N TYR A 33 -5.67 -6.10 -7.42
CA TYR A 33 -6.38 -5.30 -6.43
C TYR A 33 -7.05 -4.11 -7.09
N SER A 34 -8.21 -3.69 -6.53
CA SER A 34 -8.86 -2.45 -6.93
C SER A 34 -8.57 -1.39 -5.88
N ILE A 35 -8.03 -0.25 -6.29
CA ILE A 35 -7.71 0.90 -5.44
C ILE A 35 -8.38 2.17 -5.97
N PRO A 36 -8.62 3.18 -5.13
CA PRO A 36 -9.13 4.47 -5.58
C PRO A 36 -8.21 5.13 -6.61
N GLN A 37 -8.80 5.87 -7.53
CA GLN A 37 -8.05 6.53 -8.62
C GLN A 37 -7.05 7.57 -8.11
N ASP A 38 -7.39 8.32 -7.09
CA ASP A 38 -6.49 9.29 -6.44
C ASP A 38 -5.29 8.61 -5.81
N LEU A 39 -5.51 7.49 -5.11
CA LEU A 39 -4.44 6.68 -4.55
C LEU A 39 -3.52 6.11 -5.64
N LYS A 40 -4.09 5.70 -6.79
CA LYS A 40 -3.31 5.27 -7.95
C LYS A 40 -2.42 6.40 -8.49
N GLN A 41 -2.89 7.64 -8.49
CA GLN A 41 -2.10 8.79 -8.91
C GLN A 41 -0.95 9.08 -7.95
N ARG A 42 -1.20 9.03 -6.64
CA ARG A 42 -0.17 9.17 -5.61
C ARG A 42 0.89 8.05 -5.73
N LEU A 43 0.45 6.81 -5.94
CA LEU A 43 1.34 5.67 -6.16
C LEU A 43 2.26 5.90 -7.36
N ASN A 44 1.73 6.35 -8.49
CA ASN A 44 2.53 6.66 -9.68
C ASN A 44 3.54 7.77 -9.41
N GLY A 45 3.11 8.83 -8.74
CA GLY A 45 3.97 9.96 -8.37
C GLY A 45 5.09 9.55 -7.42
N ALA A 46 4.81 8.67 -6.45
CA ALA A 46 5.79 8.16 -5.51
C ALA A 46 6.86 7.28 -6.20
N VAL A 47 6.46 6.38 -7.11
CA VAL A 47 7.42 5.58 -7.90
C VAL A 47 8.35 6.48 -8.70
N ARG A 48 7.80 7.52 -9.32
CA ARG A 48 8.62 8.47 -10.08
C ARG A 48 9.57 9.25 -9.17
N HIS A 49 9.08 9.75 -8.04
CA HIS A 49 9.93 10.44 -7.07
C HIS A 49 11.08 9.54 -6.60
N ALA A 50 10.79 8.28 -6.27
CA ALA A 50 11.81 7.30 -5.89
C ALA A 50 12.85 7.10 -7.00
N SER A 51 12.41 6.95 -8.25
CA SER A 51 13.30 6.79 -9.42
C SER A 51 14.15 8.04 -9.68
N ASP A 52 13.56 9.24 -9.56
CA ASP A 52 14.24 10.50 -9.88
C ASP A 52 15.25 10.91 -8.78
N THR A 53 14.98 10.56 -7.52
CA THR A 53 15.78 11.00 -6.36
C THR A 53 16.68 9.93 -5.77
N GLY A 54 16.36 8.65 -5.96
CA GLY A 54 17.03 7.53 -5.29
C GLY A 54 16.82 7.50 -3.76
N GLN A 55 15.94 8.35 -3.22
CA GLN A 55 15.74 8.48 -1.76
C GLN A 55 14.94 7.32 -1.15
N VAL A 56 14.16 6.62 -1.96
CA VAL A 56 13.40 5.45 -1.49
C VAL A 56 14.07 4.19 -2.04
N PRO A 57 14.89 3.49 -1.24
CA PRO A 57 15.62 2.33 -1.70
C PRO A 57 14.67 1.19 -2.11
N HIS A 58 15.09 0.40 -3.08
CA HIS A 58 14.37 -0.78 -3.57
C HIS A 58 13.01 -0.53 -4.23
N VAL A 59 12.68 0.70 -4.59
CA VAL A 59 11.45 1.06 -5.30
C VAL A 59 11.77 1.42 -6.74
N GLU A 60 11.54 0.48 -7.65
CA GLU A 60 11.69 0.66 -9.09
C GLU A 60 10.34 0.61 -9.82
N SER A 61 9.31 0.09 -9.15
CA SER A 61 8.00 -0.13 -9.74
C SER A 61 6.85 0.06 -8.75
N GLN A 62 5.63 0.18 -9.29
CA GLN A 62 4.42 0.15 -8.48
C GLN A 62 4.30 -1.15 -7.66
N THR A 63 4.71 -2.27 -8.27
CA THR A 63 4.71 -3.57 -7.61
C THR A 63 5.56 -3.56 -6.34
N ASP A 64 6.72 -2.89 -6.37
CA ASP A 64 7.61 -2.80 -5.20
C ASP A 64 6.95 -2.00 -4.08
N LEU A 65 6.39 -0.83 -4.39
CA LEU A 65 5.68 -0.02 -3.39
C LEU A 65 4.49 -0.78 -2.78
N VAL A 66 3.69 -1.47 -3.59
CA VAL A 66 2.55 -2.25 -3.08
C VAL A 66 3.03 -3.37 -2.15
N ARG A 67 4.10 -4.08 -2.53
CA ARG A 67 4.67 -5.16 -1.70
C ARG A 67 5.23 -4.63 -0.39
N ILE A 68 5.96 -3.53 -0.43
CA ILE A 68 6.53 -2.89 0.75
C ILE A 68 5.42 -2.44 1.69
N ALA A 69 4.45 -1.68 1.19
CA ALA A 69 3.33 -1.20 1.98
C ALA A 69 2.52 -2.35 2.61
N ALA A 70 2.19 -3.37 1.81
CA ALA A 70 1.47 -4.54 2.29
C ALA A 70 2.25 -5.32 3.35
N HIS A 71 3.56 -5.50 3.16
CA HIS A 71 4.41 -6.21 4.12
C HIS A 71 4.45 -5.49 5.47
N HIS A 72 4.71 -4.18 5.47
CA HIS A 72 4.73 -3.39 6.71
C HIS A 72 3.39 -3.44 7.42
N TYR A 73 2.32 -3.16 6.70
CA TYR A 73 0.97 -3.12 7.29
C TYR A 73 0.55 -4.46 7.88
N VAL A 74 0.75 -5.56 7.15
CA VAL A 74 0.42 -6.90 7.65
C VAL A 74 1.29 -7.29 8.84
N THR A 75 2.59 -6.98 8.80
CA THR A 75 3.49 -7.26 9.93
C THR A 75 3.08 -6.48 11.19
N ASP A 76 2.63 -5.25 11.04
CA ASP A 76 2.14 -4.46 12.17
C ASP A 76 0.83 -5.03 12.73
N LEU A 77 -0.10 -5.45 11.87
CA LEU A 77 -1.31 -6.14 12.30
C LEU A 77 -1.02 -7.46 13.03
N GLU A 78 -0.09 -8.26 12.52
CA GLU A 78 0.36 -9.50 13.16
C GLU A 78 0.97 -9.25 14.53
N ARG A 79 1.80 -8.21 14.64
CA ARG A 79 2.40 -7.81 15.91
C ARG A 79 1.36 -7.36 16.93
N GLN A 80 0.35 -6.59 16.48
CA GLN A 80 -0.69 -6.04 17.36
C GLN A 80 -1.74 -7.07 17.78
N HIS A 81 -2.09 -8.00 16.90
CA HIS A 81 -3.26 -8.85 17.06
C HIS A 81 -2.98 -10.37 17.08
N ASN A 82 -1.75 -10.78 16.71
CA ASN A 82 -1.38 -12.20 16.63
C ASN A 82 0.01 -12.50 17.22
N ASN A 83 0.46 -11.70 18.19
CA ASN A 83 1.75 -11.86 18.87
C ASN A 83 2.97 -11.89 17.93
N GLY A 84 2.85 -11.31 16.74
CA GLY A 84 3.88 -11.31 15.70
C GLY A 84 3.87 -12.56 14.80
N ASP A 85 3.00 -13.53 15.06
CA ASP A 85 2.87 -14.69 14.20
C ASP A 85 2.04 -14.36 12.94
N PRO A 86 2.33 -14.98 11.77
CA PRO A 86 1.53 -14.79 10.57
C PRO A 86 0.08 -15.23 10.78
N PHE A 87 -0.87 -14.44 10.26
CA PHE A 87 -2.26 -14.89 10.21
C PHE A 87 -2.39 -16.14 9.35
N PRO A 88 -3.20 -17.13 9.77
CA PRO A 88 -3.38 -18.35 9.01
C PRO A 88 -4.01 -18.07 7.64
N ASN A 89 -3.57 -18.83 6.63
CA ASN A 89 -4.19 -18.74 5.30
C ASN A 89 -5.67 -19.17 5.40
N PRO A 90 -6.63 -18.30 5.03
CA PRO A 90 -8.05 -18.60 5.21
C PRO A 90 -8.54 -19.67 4.22
N ALA A 91 -9.44 -20.53 4.67
CA ALA A 91 -10.13 -21.49 3.80
C ALA A 91 -11.03 -20.79 2.75
N SER A 92 -11.47 -19.57 3.04
CA SER A 92 -12.25 -18.73 2.12
C SER A 92 -11.84 -17.26 2.27
N ASN A 93 -11.88 -16.50 1.18
CA ASN A 93 -11.59 -15.07 1.23
C ASN A 93 -12.60 -14.31 2.08
N ALA A 94 -12.17 -13.17 2.65
CA ALA A 94 -13.06 -12.23 3.29
C ALA A 94 -14.19 -11.82 2.33
N ARG A 95 -15.42 -11.73 2.85
CA ARG A 95 -16.61 -11.50 2.00
C ARG A 95 -16.65 -10.10 1.40
N GLY A 96 -16.00 -9.14 2.06
CA GLY A 96 -15.94 -7.75 1.61
C GLY A 96 -17.34 -7.11 1.48
N ARG A 97 -17.45 -5.86 1.89
CA ARG A 97 -18.61 -5.05 1.48
C ARG A 97 -18.38 -4.60 0.04
N GLY A 98 -19.43 -4.54 -0.75
CA GLY A 98 -19.37 -4.11 -2.14
C GLY A 98 -18.65 -2.76 -2.33
N PRO A 99 -18.22 -2.44 -3.55
CA PRO A 99 -17.49 -1.21 -3.83
C PRO A 99 -18.37 0.01 -3.51
N ASP A 100 -17.75 1.04 -2.96
CA ASP A 100 -18.39 2.35 -2.85
C ASP A 100 -18.53 2.93 -4.25
N HIS A 101 -19.76 3.12 -4.72
CA HIS A 101 -20.07 3.60 -6.06
C HIS A 101 -19.74 5.10 -6.25
N THR A 102 -19.44 5.82 -5.18
CA THR A 102 -19.02 7.24 -5.25
C THR A 102 -17.54 7.40 -5.60
N VAL A 103 -16.76 6.32 -5.52
CA VAL A 103 -15.33 6.31 -5.77
C VAL A 103 -15.02 5.58 -7.08
N THR A 104 -14.21 6.19 -7.92
CA THR A 104 -13.67 5.52 -9.11
C THR A 104 -12.55 4.56 -8.71
N TRP A 105 -12.78 3.27 -8.93
CA TRP A 105 -11.82 2.19 -8.61
C TRP A 105 -11.03 1.80 -9.84
N ILE A 106 -9.71 1.67 -9.67
CA ILE A 106 -8.78 1.25 -10.73
C ILE A 106 -8.12 -0.06 -10.34
N LYS A 107 -8.13 -1.01 -11.26
CA LYS A 107 -7.46 -2.29 -11.10
C LYS A 107 -5.95 -2.16 -11.28
N ILE A 108 -5.19 -2.71 -10.35
CA ILE A 108 -3.74 -2.83 -10.42
C ILE A 108 -3.33 -4.30 -10.36
N GLY A 109 -2.38 -4.69 -11.22
CA GLY A 109 -1.75 -6.01 -11.17
C GLY A 109 -0.46 -5.94 -10.38
N VAL A 110 -0.23 -6.91 -9.52
CA VAL A 110 0.97 -7.00 -8.68
C VAL A 110 1.45 -8.45 -8.66
N THR A 111 2.74 -8.66 -8.90
CA THR A 111 3.36 -9.97 -8.69
C THR A 111 4.06 -9.96 -7.34
N MET A 112 3.69 -10.88 -6.44
CA MET A 112 4.23 -10.90 -5.08
C MET A 112 4.58 -12.32 -4.62
N PRO A 113 5.41 -12.46 -3.56
CA PRO A 113 5.68 -13.74 -2.92
C PRO A 113 4.37 -14.41 -2.47
N VAL A 114 4.29 -15.73 -2.62
CA VAL A 114 3.10 -16.51 -2.21
C VAL A 114 2.85 -16.34 -0.72
N SER A 115 3.91 -16.34 0.10
CA SER A 115 3.82 -16.14 1.55
C SER A 115 3.17 -14.80 1.90
N LEU A 116 3.61 -13.70 1.27
CA LEU A 116 3.01 -12.39 1.49
C LEU A 116 1.55 -12.33 1.05
N HIS A 117 1.23 -12.93 -0.11
CA HIS A 117 -0.15 -12.98 -0.57
C HIS A 117 -1.07 -13.73 0.41
N GLN A 118 -0.61 -14.86 0.96
CA GLN A 118 -1.35 -15.62 1.96
C GLN A 118 -1.55 -14.83 3.26
N ARG A 119 -0.51 -14.12 3.73
CA ARG A 119 -0.61 -13.24 4.91
C ARG A 119 -1.62 -12.10 4.70
N ILE A 120 -1.64 -11.50 3.51
CA ILE A 120 -2.65 -10.47 3.15
C ILE A 120 -4.06 -11.04 3.24
N LEU A 121 -4.29 -12.23 2.68
CA LEU A 121 -5.61 -12.89 2.74
C LEU A 121 -6.00 -13.24 4.18
N GLY A 122 -5.06 -13.75 4.98
CA GLY A 122 -5.26 -14.06 6.40
C GLY A 122 -5.60 -12.83 7.22
N ALA A 123 -4.83 -11.74 7.06
CA ALA A 123 -5.07 -10.48 7.75
C ALA A 123 -6.41 -9.84 7.37
N ALA A 124 -6.77 -9.87 6.08
CA ALA A 124 -8.05 -9.35 5.62
C ALA A 124 -9.23 -10.15 6.18
N ARG A 125 -9.08 -11.47 6.29
CA ARG A 125 -10.08 -12.35 6.90
C ARG A 125 -10.21 -12.10 8.39
N PHE A 126 -9.09 -11.98 9.11
CA PHE A 126 -9.08 -11.64 10.53
C PHE A 126 -9.80 -10.30 10.78
N ALA A 127 -9.48 -9.28 10.00
CA ALA A 127 -10.11 -7.97 10.13
C ALA A 127 -11.63 -8.00 9.90
N ASP A 128 -12.08 -8.74 8.88
CA ASP A 128 -13.52 -8.90 8.56
C ASP A 128 -14.27 -9.67 9.64
N ASP A 129 -13.63 -10.70 10.24
CA ASP A 129 -14.27 -11.53 11.28
C ASP A 129 -14.32 -10.86 12.66
N THR A 130 -13.37 -9.96 12.96
CA THR A 130 -13.21 -9.40 14.31
C THR A 130 -13.67 -7.96 14.45
N ASP A 131 -13.83 -7.22 13.35
CA ASP A 131 -14.07 -5.76 13.33
C ASP A 131 -13.00 -4.94 14.09
N LEU A 132 -11.85 -5.54 14.46
CA LEU A 132 -10.78 -4.86 15.20
C LEU A 132 -9.97 -3.88 14.36
N VAL A 133 -10.06 -4.03 13.02
CA VAL A 133 -9.37 -3.14 12.06
C VAL A 133 -10.41 -2.37 11.26
N PRO A 134 -10.76 -1.14 11.69
CA PRO A 134 -11.82 -0.36 11.08
C PRO A 134 -11.61 -0.16 9.57
N GLY A 135 -12.66 -0.45 8.78
CA GLY A 135 -12.67 -0.24 7.33
C GLY A 135 -11.96 -1.30 6.50
N VAL A 136 -11.27 -2.27 7.12
CA VAL A 136 -10.64 -3.40 6.42
C VAL A 136 -11.59 -4.59 6.42
N THR A 137 -12.33 -4.77 5.34
CA THR A 137 -13.31 -5.86 5.17
C THR A 137 -12.95 -6.80 4.00
N SER A 138 -11.81 -6.58 3.35
CA SER A 138 -11.34 -7.37 2.21
C SER A 138 -9.87 -7.12 1.92
N ALA A 139 -9.23 -7.98 1.13
CA ALA A 139 -7.87 -7.77 0.66
C ALA A 139 -7.70 -6.47 -0.13
N ASN A 140 -8.70 -6.04 -0.92
CA ASN A 140 -8.67 -4.75 -1.60
C ASN A 140 -8.62 -3.58 -0.62
N ARG A 141 -9.44 -3.62 0.43
CA ARG A 141 -9.45 -2.59 1.48
C ARG A 141 -8.17 -2.59 2.28
N LEU A 142 -7.64 -3.76 2.60
CA LEU A 142 -6.34 -3.89 3.28
C LEU A 142 -5.22 -3.23 2.46
N ILE A 143 -5.12 -3.55 1.17
CA ILE A 143 -4.11 -2.96 0.28
C ILE A 143 -4.34 -1.45 0.11
N THR A 144 -5.58 -0.99 0.03
CA THR A 144 -5.91 0.43 -0.04
C THR A 144 -5.42 1.17 1.22
N THR A 145 -5.73 0.64 2.41
CA THR A 145 -5.30 1.24 3.69
C THR A 145 -3.78 1.21 3.83
N ALA A 146 -3.16 0.06 3.55
CA ALA A 146 -1.70 -0.08 3.60
C ALA A 146 -0.98 0.93 2.69
N LEU A 147 -1.46 1.09 1.46
CA LEU A 147 -0.89 2.06 0.51
C LEU A 147 -1.12 3.50 0.95
N ASP A 148 -2.29 3.83 1.45
CA ASP A 148 -2.61 5.20 1.87
C ASP A 148 -1.74 5.63 3.06
N GLU A 149 -1.59 4.79 4.06
CA GLU A 149 -0.73 5.03 5.23
C GLU A 149 0.74 5.14 4.81
N PHE A 150 1.21 4.20 3.99
CA PHE A 150 2.60 4.18 3.52
C PHE A 150 2.94 5.39 2.66
N LEU A 151 2.10 5.74 1.68
CA LEU A 151 2.30 6.92 0.85
C LEU A 151 2.23 8.22 1.66
N THR A 152 1.33 8.29 2.66
CA THR A 152 1.25 9.45 3.55
C THR A 152 2.52 9.61 4.37
N ALA A 153 3.13 8.52 4.84
CA ALA A 153 4.42 8.56 5.53
C ALA A 153 5.54 9.04 4.60
N LEU A 154 5.64 8.49 3.38
CA LEU A 154 6.62 8.93 2.37
C LEU A 154 6.46 10.40 1.99
N GLU A 155 5.23 10.87 1.80
CA GLU A 155 4.92 12.26 1.49
C GLU A 155 5.35 13.20 2.61
N ARG A 156 5.17 12.79 3.86
CA ARG A 156 5.61 13.56 5.02
C ARG A 156 7.14 13.66 5.07
N GLU A 157 7.82 12.56 4.83
CA GLU A 157 9.28 12.47 4.93
C GLU A 157 9.99 13.15 3.75
N HIS A 158 9.54 12.88 2.53
CA HIS A 158 10.26 13.26 1.32
C HIS A 158 9.61 14.40 0.52
N HIS A 159 8.36 14.77 0.83
CA HIS A 159 7.60 15.75 0.04
C HIS A 159 6.90 16.80 0.92
N HIS A 160 7.40 17.02 2.14
CA HIS A 160 6.87 18.03 3.10
C HIS A 160 5.35 17.89 3.36
N GLY A 161 4.85 16.65 3.37
CA GLY A 161 3.43 16.34 3.58
C GLY A 161 2.53 16.66 2.39
N ARG A 162 3.08 17.01 1.24
CA ARG A 162 2.29 17.24 0.01
C ARG A 162 2.10 15.91 -0.73
N PRO A 163 0.89 15.63 -1.26
CA PRO A 163 0.64 14.43 -2.04
C PRO A 163 1.54 14.34 -3.26
N PHE A 164 2.10 13.16 -3.52
CA PHE A 164 2.78 12.89 -4.79
C PHE A 164 1.79 13.05 -5.95
N LYS A 165 2.21 13.72 -7.01
CA LYS A 165 1.40 13.91 -8.22
C LYS A 165 2.00 13.14 -9.38
N ASP A 166 1.14 12.46 -10.15
CA ASP A 166 1.57 11.89 -11.43
C ASP A 166 1.58 13.01 -12.50
N PRO A 167 2.76 13.45 -12.94
CA PRO A 167 2.86 14.53 -13.92
C PRO A 167 2.33 14.15 -15.31
N ARG A 168 2.04 12.86 -15.55
CA ARG A 168 1.50 12.38 -16.82
C ARG A 168 -0.02 12.50 -16.92
N ARG A 169 -0.69 13.03 -15.90
CA ARG A 169 -2.13 13.26 -15.96
C ARG A 169 -2.41 14.29 -17.06
N ARG A 170 -2.98 13.83 -18.17
CA ARG A 170 -3.61 14.73 -19.16
C ARG A 170 -4.74 15.47 -18.46
N LEU A 171 -4.66 16.80 -18.45
CA LEU A 171 -5.78 17.63 -18.05
C LEU A 171 -6.99 17.27 -18.94
N PRO A 172 -8.24 17.26 -18.40
CA PRO A 172 -9.41 17.13 -19.23
C PRO A 172 -9.39 18.26 -20.28
N GLY A 173 -9.19 17.91 -21.55
CA GLY A 173 -9.07 18.91 -22.62
C GLY A 173 -8.02 18.64 -23.67
N GLY A 174 -7.23 17.55 -23.55
CA GLY A 174 -6.49 16.97 -24.69
C GLY A 174 -5.33 17.80 -25.26
N ARG A 175 -4.77 18.80 -24.57
CA ARG A 175 -3.53 19.45 -25.01
C ARG A 175 -2.35 18.97 -24.18
N THR A 176 -1.45 18.28 -24.85
CA THR A 176 -0.10 18.02 -24.35
C THR A 176 0.60 19.36 -24.21
N VAL A 177 0.89 19.81 -23.00
CA VAL A 177 1.83 20.91 -22.81
C VAL A 177 3.21 20.29 -23.07
N ALA A 178 3.70 20.41 -24.32
CA ALA A 178 5.08 20.19 -24.63
C ALA A 178 5.91 21.16 -23.77
N SER A 179 6.95 20.59 -23.16
CA SER A 179 7.95 21.27 -22.36
C SER A 179 8.37 22.64 -22.93
N GLN A 180 8.01 23.71 -22.24
CA GLN A 180 8.74 24.96 -22.34
C GLN A 180 9.81 24.97 -21.24
N TRP A 181 10.92 24.35 -21.52
CA TRP A 181 12.22 24.68 -20.92
C TRP A 181 13.24 24.69 -22.06
N ALA A 182 13.37 25.79 -22.66
CA ALA A 182 14.58 26.25 -23.36
C ALA A 182 15.14 27.41 -22.59
#